data_53cbfe26165dd6675a491f20a9bdaef3
#
_entry.id   53cbfe26165dd6675a491f20a9bdaef3
#
_cell.length_a   1.000
_cell.length_b   1.000
_cell.length_c   1.000
_cell.angle_alpha   90.00
_cell.angle_beta   90.00
_cell.angle_gamma   90.00
#
_symmetry.space_group_name_H-M   'P 1'
#
loop_
_entity.id
_entity.type
_entity.pdbx_description
1 polymer ?
#
loop_
_entity_poly.entity_id
_entity_poly.type
_entity_poly.pdbx_seq_one_letter_code
_entity_poly.pdbx_strand_id
1 'polypeptide(L)'
;TKTTQITFDGEKNKIINGITDWVYEEEFGFVRAFEWNSASDKIAFIRFDETNVPEFSMDVYGKELYQTQTVFKYPKAGEANATVSLHIYDLQENKAKEVKVGKDYNDFYIPRIEWTNDADVLSAQFMNRHQNELDLWMIDASKNKSFIAIDEKDKAYIDVTDNLTFLKDDSFIWTSEKDGYNHIYHYDKKGKLINQITKGNWEVTNYYGFDAKNDKIFYQSVENGSINRDVYAIDLDGTNKTRLTKTNGTNNADFSADFSYFINSFSSATTPPKYTLNSAATGNVVKSIKDNDVLAKKLSDYKISQKEFSTIQVNGNDLNMWMIKPANFDATKEYPLFMFQYSGPGSQQVANRWNASNDYWYQMLVQKGYIIACVDGRGTGLKGAEFKKVTQKELGKYEVEDQIQAAKQLGALSYIDSSRIGIWGWSYGGFMSSNALFKGNDVFKMAIAVAPVTSWRFYDSIYTERYMTTPQENPSGYDDNSPINHVDKLKGDFLLIHGTGDDNVHVQNTMRMVEALIQADKQFEWMLYPDKNHSIYGGNTRLHLYLFLIHISEPTRPY
;
A
#
# COMPACT_ATOMS: atom_id res chain seq x y z
N THR A 1 -16.76 -11.44 -36.12
CA THR A 1 -15.50 -11.80 -35.49
C THR A 1 -15.55 -13.26 -35.05
N LYS A 2 -14.55 -14.04 -35.39
CA LYS A 2 -14.44 -15.44 -34.95
C LYS A 2 -13.69 -15.46 -33.62
N THR A 3 -14.28 -16.06 -32.58
CA THR A 3 -13.63 -16.32 -31.30
C THR A 3 -13.04 -17.73 -31.32
N THR A 4 -11.80 -17.89 -30.86
CA THR A 4 -11.11 -19.19 -30.75
C THR A 4 -10.68 -19.39 -29.32
N GLN A 5 -11.07 -20.51 -28.70
CA GLN A 5 -10.60 -20.93 -27.38
C GLN A 5 -9.19 -21.51 -27.50
N ILE A 6 -8.26 -21.08 -26.63
CA ILE A 6 -6.83 -21.48 -26.66
C ILE A 6 -6.40 -22.30 -25.44
N THR A 7 -7.22 -22.30 -24.36
CA THR A 7 -7.01 -23.13 -23.16
C THR A 7 -8.28 -23.94 -22.86
N PHE A 8 -8.14 -25.17 -22.36
CA PHE A 8 -9.26 -26.12 -22.25
C PHE A 8 -9.38 -26.80 -20.87
N ASP A 9 -8.49 -26.47 -19.94
CA ASP A 9 -8.41 -27.07 -18.60
C ASP A 9 -8.91 -26.14 -17.49
N GLY A 10 -9.45 -24.97 -17.84
CA GLY A 10 -10.00 -24.02 -16.87
C GLY A 10 -11.17 -24.60 -16.08
N GLU A 11 -11.09 -24.56 -14.75
CA GLU A 11 -12.10 -25.05 -13.82
C GLU A 11 -12.15 -24.18 -12.58
N LYS A 12 -13.36 -23.74 -12.19
CA LYS A 12 -13.55 -22.87 -11.01
C LYS A 12 -12.94 -23.49 -9.75
N ASN A 13 -12.19 -22.69 -9.00
CA ASN A 13 -11.47 -23.05 -7.77
C ASN A 13 -10.43 -24.17 -7.99
N LYS A 14 -9.93 -24.32 -9.21
CA LYS A 14 -8.85 -25.27 -9.55
C LYS A 14 -7.84 -24.70 -10.52
N ILE A 15 -8.27 -24.38 -11.75
CA ILE A 15 -7.34 -23.96 -12.82
C ILE A 15 -7.81 -22.64 -13.44
N ILE A 16 -6.91 -21.67 -13.44
CA ILE A 16 -7.12 -20.37 -14.06
C ILE A 16 -6.03 -20.13 -15.11
N ASN A 17 -6.40 -19.64 -16.29
CA ASN A 17 -5.47 -19.33 -17.36
C ASN A 17 -5.61 -17.86 -17.80
N GLY A 18 -4.53 -17.08 -17.75
CA GLY A 18 -4.46 -15.73 -18.30
C GLY A 18 -5.16 -14.64 -17.48
N ILE A 19 -5.74 -14.99 -16.32
CA ILE A 19 -6.13 -14.05 -15.25
C ILE A 19 -5.58 -14.56 -13.93
N THR A 20 -5.51 -13.71 -12.91
CA THR A 20 -4.93 -14.07 -11.62
C THR A 20 -5.93 -14.77 -10.71
N ASP A 21 -5.41 -15.46 -9.68
CA ASP A 21 -6.17 -15.82 -8.49
C ASP A 21 -6.37 -14.60 -7.59
N TRP A 22 -7.14 -14.78 -6.49
CA TRP A 22 -7.48 -13.69 -5.57
C TRP A 22 -6.25 -13.02 -4.98
N VAL A 23 -5.25 -13.81 -4.52
CA VAL A 23 -4.10 -13.27 -3.79
C VAL A 23 -3.12 -12.52 -4.69
N TYR A 24 -2.99 -12.90 -5.96
CA TYR A 24 -2.19 -12.13 -6.93
C TYR A 24 -2.87 -10.83 -7.35
N GLU A 25 -4.21 -10.82 -7.50
CA GLU A 25 -4.96 -9.60 -7.77
C GLU A 25 -4.76 -8.59 -6.65
N GLU A 26 -4.91 -9.03 -5.39
CA GLU A 26 -4.77 -8.15 -4.22
C GLU A 26 -3.33 -7.69 -3.99
N GLU A 27 -2.35 -8.62 -3.99
CA GLU A 27 -1.01 -8.33 -3.46
C GLU A 27 0.04 -7.97 -4.52
N PHE A 28 -0.14 -8.42 -5.75
CA PHE A 28 0.69 -7.97 -6.88
C PHE A 28 -0.01 -6.95 -7.78
N GLY A 29 -1.29 -6.63 -7.53
CA GLY A 29 -1.99 -5.51 -8.11
C GLY A 29 -2.31 -5.63 -9.60
N PHE A 30 -2.51 -6.85 -10.13
CA PHE A 30 -2.89 -7.05 -11.52
C PHE A 30 -3.92 -8.18 -11.67
N VAL A 31 -4.75 -8.10 -12.71
CA VAL A 31 -5.76 -9.11 -13.06
C VAL A 31 -5.40 -9.81 -14.36
N ARG A 32 -4.95 -9.05 -15.37
CA ARG A 32 -4.60 -9.59 -16.68
C ARG A 32 -3.24 -10.27 -16.62
N ALA A 33 -3.24 -11.60 -16.60
CA ALA A 33 -2.05 -12.44 -16.54
C ALA A 33 -1.66 -13.00 -17.93
N PHE A 34 -1.84 -12.20 -18.99
CA PHE A 34 -1.40 -12.53 -20.35
C PHE A 34 -0.95 -11.31 -21.12
N GLU A 35 -0.01 -11.49 -22.05
CA GLU A 35 0.52 -10.42 -22.90
C GLU A 35 0.71 -10.88 -24.34
N TRP A 36 0.27 -10.03 -25.30
CA TRP A 36 0.56 -10.20 -26.70
C TRP A 36 1.94 -9.68 -27.06
N ASN A 37 2.67 -10.42 -27.91
CA ASN A 37 3.90 -9.87 -28.50
C ASN A 37 3.58 -8.80 -29.57
N SER A 38 4.59 -8.01 -29.94
CA SER A 38 4.46 -6.92 -30.91
C SER A 38 4.08 -7.39 -32.32
N ALA A 39 4.41 -8.63 -32.70
CA ALA A 39 4.03 -9.24 -33.98
C ALA A 39 2.58 -9.74 -33.99
N SER A 40 1.89 -9.79 -32.86
CA SER A 40 0.53 -10.31 -32.71
C SER A 40 0.37 -11.78 -33.14
N ASP A 41 1.42 -12.59 -32.99
CA ASP A 41 1.42 -14.02 -33.34
C ASP A 41 1.69 -14.94 -32.14
N LYS A 42 2.02 -14.38 -30.96
CA LYS A 42 2.22 -15.13 -29.70
C LYS A 42 1.51 -14.46 -28.54
N ILE A 43 1.00 -15.29 -27.62
CA ILE A 43 0.42 -14.87 -26.33
C ILE A 43 1.20 -15.55 -25.21
N ALA A 44 1.87 -14.78 -24.37
CA ALA A 44 2.39 -15.27 -23.10
C ALA A 44 1.28 -15.22 -22.05
N PHE A 45 1.14 -16.24 -21.22
CA PHE A 45 0.17 -16.23 -20.12
C PHE A 45 0.64 -17.06 -18.92
N ILE A 46 0.18 -16.67 -17.73
CA ILE A 46 0.40 -17.42 -16.50
C ILE A 46 -0.80 -18.34 -16.28
N ARG A 47 -0.52 -19.58 -15.94
CA ARG A 47 -1.49 -20.59 -15.50
C ARG A 47 -1.34 -20.79 -14.01
N PHE A 48 -2.45 -20.73 -13.29
CA PHE A 48 -2.54 -20.94 -11.85
C PHE A 48 -3.25 -22.29 -11.60
N ASP A 49 -2.66 -23.12 -10.77
CA ASP A 49 -3.30 -24.31 -10.23
C ASP A 49 -3.56 -24.09 -8.71
N GLU A 50 -4.78 -23.71 -8.39
CA GLU A 50 -5.23 -23.42 -7.03
C GLU A 50 -5.94 -24.63 -6.37
N THR A 51 -5.80 -25.82 -6.94
CA THR A 51 -6.47 -27.04 -6.44
C THR A 51 -6.19 -27.27 -4.96
N ASN A 52 -4.96 -27.07 -4.52
CA ASN A 52 -4.52 -27.29 -3.14
C ASN A 52 -4.64 -26.05 -2.24
N VAL A 53 -5.03 -24.88 -2.78
CA VAL A 53 -5.23 -23.68 -1.98
C VAL A 53 -6.48 -23.88 -1.11
N PRO A 54 -6.44 -23.58 0.21
CA PRO A 54 -7.59 -23.67 1.08
C PRO A 54 -8.73 -22.75 0.63
N GLU A 55 -9.96 -23.19 0.86
CA GLU A 55 -11.17 -22.41 0.61
C GLU A 55 -11.55 -21.60 1.85
N PHE A 56 -11.97 -20.37 1.63
CA PHE A 56 -12.64 -19.54 2.62
C PHE A 56 -14.11 -19.38 2.25
N SER A 57 -14.98 -19.48 3.25
CA SER A 57 -16.43 -19.33 3.10
C SER A 57 -16.91 -18.12 3.88
N MET A 58 -17.62 -17.23 3.22
CA MET A 58 -18.13 -15.98 3.78
C MET A 58 -19.66 -15.96 3.65
N ASP A 59 -20.35 -15.72 4.76
CA ASP A 59 -21.79 -15.59 4.78
C ASP A 59 -22.25 -14.29 4.11
N VAL A 60 -23.26 -14.39 3.27
CA VAL A 60 -23.95 -13.28 2.62
C VAL A 60 -25.40 -13.28 3.09
N TYR A 61 -25.76 -12.29 3.90
CA TYR A 61 -27.07 -12.18 4.53
C TYR A 61 -28.15 -11.75 3.53
N GLY A 62 -27.81 -10.87 2.59
CA GLY A 62 -28.70 -10.47 1.50
C GLY A 62 -30.06 -9.92 1.94
N LYS A 63 -31.09 -10.17 1.11
CA LYS A 63 -32.48 -9.80 1.41
C LYS A 63 -33.43 -10.99 1.35
N GLU A 64 -32.92 -12.15 0.97
CA GLU A 64 -33.71 -13.38 0.85
C GLU A 64 -33.98 -14.00 2.21
N LEU A 65 -34.93 -14.96 2.26
CA LEU A 65 -35.30 -15.65 3.50
C LEU A 65 -34.14 -16.46 4.08
N TYR A 66 -33.31 -17.03 3.23
CA TYR A 66 -32.13 -17.81 3.60
C TYR A 66 -30.87 -17.12 3.10
N GLN A 67 -29.87 -17.00 3.99
CA GLN A 67 -28.55 -16.51 3.61
C GLN A 67 -27.85 -17.47 2.65
N THR A 68 -26.90 -16.94 1.90
CA THR A 68 -26.04 -17.71 1.01
C THR A 68 -24.60 -17.64 1.48
N GLN A 69 -23.70 -18.38 0.82
CA GLN A 69 -22.27 -18.31 1.06
C GLN A 69 -21.51 -18.02 -0.22
N THR A 70 -20.52 -17.16 -0.12
CA THR A 70 -19.49 -17.01 -1.16
C THR A 70 -18.29 -17.85 -0.74
N VAL A 71 -17.88 -18.78 -1.62
CA VAL A 71 -16.72 -19.66 -1.41
C VAL A 71 -15.66 -19.35 -2.46
N PHE A 72 -14.45 -19.09 -2.03
CA PHE A 72 -13.31 -18.76 -2.91
C PHE A 72 -11.99 -19.24 -2.29
N LYS A 73 -10.96 -19.35 -3.12
CA LYS A 73 -9.61 -19.73 -2.69
C LYS A 73 -8.93 -18.55 -2.02
N TYR A 74 -8.40 -18.76 -0.82
CA TYR A 74 -7.68 -17.75 -0.05
C TYR A 74 -6.57 -18.41 0.77
N PRO A 75 -5.31 -18.32 0.35
CA PRO A 75 -4.19 -18.90 1.07
C PRO A 75 -3.85 -18.01 2.28
N LYS A 76 -4.05 -18.50 3.49
CA LYS A 76 -3.54 -17.82 4.69
C LYS A 76 -2.04 -18.06 4.85
N ALA A 77 -1.40 -17.21 5.64
CA ALA A 77 0.04 -17.32 5.92
C ALA A 77 0.41 -18.75 6.38
N GLY A 78 1.41 -19.34 5.74
CA GLY A 78 1.89 -20.70 5.99
C GLY A 78 1.12 -21.82 5.27
N GLU A 79 0.02 -21.51 4.60
CA GLU A 79 -0.77 -22.46 3.81
C GLU A 79 -0.27 -22.57 2.36
N ALA A 80 -0.82 -23.51 1.60
CA ALA A 80 -0.45 -23.71 0.20
C ALA A 80 -0.91 -22.53 -0.68
N ASN A 81 -0.01 -22.01 -1.51
CA ASN A 81 -0.32 -21.09 -2.60
C ASN A 81 -0.72 -21.86 -3.87
N ALA A 82 -1.29 -21.14 -4.86
CA ALA A 82 -1.44 -21.69 -6.19
C ALA A 82 -0.06 -22.01 -6.79
N THR A 83 0.05 -23.18 -7.46
CA THR A 83 1.22 -23.48 -8.25
C THR A 83 1.12 -22.74 -9.58
N VAL A 84 2.14 -21.97 -9.94
CA VAL A 84 2.16 -21.15 -11.15
C VAL A 84 3.08 -21.72 -12.22
N SER A 85 2.69 -21.55 -13.48
CA SER A 85 3.52 -21.86 -14.64
C SER A 85 3.33 -20.83 -15.75
N LEU A 86 4.42 -20.55 -16.48
CA LEU A 86 4.42 -19.62 -17.61
C LEU A 86 4.25 -20.41 -18.91
N HIS A 87 3.37 -19.93 -19.78
CA HIS A 87 3.07 -20.54 -21.06
C HIS A 87 3.15 -19.53 -22.19
N ILE A 88 3.54 -19.98 -23.38
CA ILE A 88 3.46 -19.22 -24.62
C ILE A 88 2.61 -20.00 -25.60
N TYR A 89 1.53 -19.38 -26.06
CA TYR A 89 0.69 -19.87 -27.16
C TYR A 89 1.18 -19.25 -28.46
N ASP A 90 1.50 -20.11 -29.44
CA ASP A 90 1.86 -19.72 -30.81
C ASP A 90 0.65 -19.89 -31.73
N LEU A 91 0.25 -18.80 -32.39
CA LEU A 91 -0.94 -18.81 -33.28
C LEU A 91 -0.70 -19.61 -34.56
N GLN A 92 0.54 -19.71 -35.04
CA GLN A 92 0.86 -20.46 -36.24
C GLN A 92 0.87 -21.96 -35.95
N GLU A 93 1.46 -22.36 -34.81
CA GLU A 93 1.45 -23.76 -34.38
C GLU A 93 0.10 -24.18 -33.78
N ASN A 94 -0.77 -23.23 -33.42
CA ASN A 94 -2.03 -23.42 -32.71
C ASN A 94 -1.84 -24.27 -31.44
N LYS A 95 -0.79 -23.95 -30.65
CA LYS A 95 -0.39 -24.72 -29.47
C LYS A 95 0.23 -23.86 -28.40
N ALA A 96 -0.15 -24.12 -27.14
CA ALA A 96 0.54 -23.60 -25.96
C ALA A 96 1.70 -24.53 -25.58
N LYS A 97 2.83 -23.94 -25.19
CA LYS A 97 4.00 -24.63 -24.63
C LYS A 97 4.36 -23.98 -23.30
N GLU A 98 4.61 -24.83 -22.29
CA GLU A 98 5.15 -24.35 -21.01
C GLU A 98 6.61 -23.87 -21.19
N VAL A 99 6.89 -22.73 -20.61
CA VAL A 99 8.23 -22.15 -20.59
C VAL A 99 9.04 -22.81 -19.48
N LYS A 100 10.18 -23.39 -19.82
CA LYS A 100 11.16 -23.91 -18.86
C LYS A 100 12.35 -22.95 -18.81
N VAL A 101 12.65 -22.42 -17.63
CA VAL A 101 13.83 -21.61 -17.39
C VAL A 101 14.97 -22.47 -16.85
N GLY A 102 16.21 -21.96 -16.93
CA GLY A 102 17.41 -22.72 -16.57
C GLY A 102 17.68 -22.88 -15.08
N LYS A 103 16.72 -22.52 -14.21
CA LYS A 103 16.78 -22.64 -12.75
C LYS A 103 15.49 -23.30 -12.25
N ASP A 104 15.62 -24.25 -11.34
CA ASP A 104 14.47 -24.87 -10.69
C ASP A 104 13.96 -23.96 -9.58
N TYR A 105 12.66 -23.69 -9.60
CA TYR A 105 11.95 -22.93 -8.56
C TYR A 105 10.97 -23.85 -7.86
N ASN A 106 11.01 -23.85 -6.53
CA ASN A 106 10.03 -24.50 -5.69
C ASN A 106 9.24 -23.43 -4.95
N ASP A 107 7.90 -23.48 -5.04
CA ASP A 107 7.02 -22.54 -4.35
C ASP A 107 7.44 -21.06 -4.59
N PHE A 108 7.08 -20.55 -5.75
CA PHE A 108 7.53 -19.27 -6.28
C PHE A 108 6.37 -18.51 -6.92
N TYR A 109 6.61 -17.22 -7.17
CA TYR A 109 5.67 -16.32 -7.82
C TYR A 109 6.20 -15.85 -9.18
N ILE A 110 5.27 -15.50 -10.09
CA ILE A 110 5.55 -14.82 -11.36
C ILE A 110 4.76 -13.50 -11.34
N PRO A 111 5.25 -12.46 -10.65
CA PRO A 111 4.49 -11.23 -10.47
C PRO A 111 4.34 -10.38 -11.73
N ARG A 112 5.24 -10.52 -12.74
CA ARG A 112 5.15 -9.75 -14.00
C ARG A 112 5.68 -10.55 -15.17
N ILE A 113 5.05 -10.35 -16.35
CA ILE A 113 5.51 -10.78 -17.66
C ILE A 113 5.35 -9.62 -18.64
N GLU A 114 6.31 -9.44 -19.55
CA GLU A 114 6.29 -8.37 -20.55
C GLU A 114 7.15 -8.75 -21.76
N TRP A 115 6.63 -8.58 -22.98
CA TRP A 115 7.44 -8.77 -24.18
C TRP A 115 8.41 -7.60 -24.35
N THR A 116 9.63 -7.91 -24.81
CA THR A 116 10.62 -6.89 -25.18
C THR A 116 10.28 -6.27 -26.55
N ASN A 117 11.13 -5.36 -27.04
CA ASN A 117 10.99 -4.86 -28.42
C ASN A 117 11.21 -5.95 -29.47
N ASP A 118 11.96 -7.02 -29.14
CA ASP A 118 12.04 -8.22 -29.96
C ASP A 118 10.79 -9.09 -29.72
N ALA A 119 10.00 -9.30 -30.78
CA ALA A 119 8.75 -10.06 -30.71
C ALA A 119 8.93 -11.53 -30.26
N ASP A 120 10.14 -12.06 -30.30
CA ASP A 120 10.48 -13.42 -29.87
C ASP A 120 11.04 -13.48 -28.44
N VAL A 121 11.29 -12.34 -27.77
CA VAL A 121 11.88 -12.33 -26.43
C VAL A 121 10.88 -11.82 -25.40
N LEU A 122 10.52 -12.69 -24.46
CA LEU A 122 9.67 -12.40 -23.30
C LEU A 122 10.55 -12.12 -22.08
N SER A 123 10.24 -11.08 -21.32
CA SER A 123 10.75 -10.90 -19.96
C SER A 123 9.75 -11.45 -18.93
N ALA A 124 10.25 -12.02 -17.84
CA ALA A 124 9.41 -12.49 -16.74
C ALA A 124 10.15 -12.33 -15.41
N GLN A 125 9.46 -11.79 -14.41
CA GLN A 125 9.97 -11.70 -13.06
C GLN A 125 9.59 -12.99 -12.31
N PHE A 126 10.57 -13.67 -11.73
CA PHE A 126 10.38 -14.84 -10.87
C PHE A 126 10.86 -14.50 -9.47
N MET A 127 10.02 -14.74 -8.49
CA MET A 127 10.27 -14.37 -7.10
C MET A 127 10.06 -15.58 -6.19
N ASN A 128 10.96 -15.81 -5.23
CA ASN A 128 10.81 -16.88 -4.26
C ASN A 128 9.66 -16.56 -3.26
N ARG A 129 9.17 -17.56 -2.53
CA ARG A 129 8.07 -17.41 -1.57
C ARG A 129 8.37 -16.38 -0.48
N HIS A 130 9.61 -16.28 0.00
CA HIS A 130 10.02 -15.26 0.98
C HIS A 130 10.11 -13.84 0.41
N GLN A 131 9.97 -13.70 -0.91
CA GLN A 131 9.98 -12.42 -1.63
C GLN A 131 11.25 -11.59 -1.42
N ASN A 132 12.36 -12.25 -1.13
CA ASN A 132 13.66 -11.65 -0.91
C ASN A 132 14.71 -12.00 -1.99
N GLU A 133 14.31 -12.79 -2.99
CA GLU A 133 15.06 -13.07 -4.22
C GLU A 133 14.15 -12.87 -5.42
N LEU A 134 14.56 -12.04 -6.38
CA LEU A 134 13.84 -11.75 -7.62
C LEU A 134 14.78 -11.87 -8.81
N ASP A 135 14.44 -12.76 -9.75
CA ASP A 135 15.14 -12.96 -11.02
C ASP A 135 14.31 -12.36 -12.17
N LEU A 136 14.90 -11.43 -12.93
CA LEU A 136 14.35 -10.99 -14.21
C LEU A 136 14.92 -11.88 -15.31
N TRP A 137 14.09 -12.75 -15.85
CA TRP A 137 14.43 -13.65 -16.96
C TRP A 137 14.19 -12.99 -18.31
N MET A 138 15.10 -13.21 -19.25
CA MET A 138 14.89 -12.99 -20.69
C MET A 138 14.78 -14.36 -21.37
N ILE A 139 13.67 -14.58 -22.07
CA ILE A 139 13.23 -15.88 -22.60
C ILE A 139 13.03 -15.75 -24.11
N ASP A 140 13.91 -16.36 -24.90
CA ASP A 140 13.77 -16.45 -26.37
C ASP A 140 12.80 -17.60 -26.70
N ALA A 141 11.56 -17.21 -27.06
CA ALA A 141 10.49 -18.16 -27.36
C ALA A 141 10.72 -18.98 -28.61
N SER A 142 11.52 -18.47 -29.57
CA SER A 142 11.83 -19.15 -30.84
C SER A 142 12.94 -20.18 -30.69
N LYS A 143 13.94 -19.93 -29.79
CA LYS A 143 15.12 -20.79 -29.61
C LYS A 143 15.08 -21.64 -28.36
N ASN A 144 14.05 -21.47 -27.52
CA ASN A 144 13.93 -22.11 -26.21
C ASN A 144 15.21 -21.92 -25.35
N LYS A 145 15.69 -20.68 -25.30
CA LYS A 145 16.83 -20.26 -24.50
C LYS A 145 16.42 -19.14 -23.54
N SER A 146 16.98 -19.16 -22.35
CA SER A 146 16.74 -18.14 -21.35
C SER A 146 18.00 -17.79 -20.58
N PHE A 147 18.05 -16.59 -20.00
CA PHE A 147 19.11 -16.17 -19.10
C PHE A 147 18.53 -15.16 -18.08
N ILE A 148 19.16 -15.05 -16.92
CA ILE A 148 18.83 -14.06 -15.91
C ILE A 148 19.54 -12.75 -16.27
N ALA A 149 18.76 -11.70 -16.52
CA ALA A 149 19.27 -10.34 -16.75
C ALA A 149 19.51 -9.60 -15.43
N ILE A 150 18.63 -9.76 -14.45
CA ILE A 150 18.80 -9.20 -13.10
C ILE A 150 18.57 -10.31 -12.09
N ASP A 151 19.45 -10.41 -11.08
CA ASP A 151 19.33 -11.22 -9.86
C ASP A 151 19.39 -10.24 -8.70
N GLU A 152 18.24 -9.94 -8.10
CA GLU A 152 18.14 -9.08 -6.93
C GLU A 152 17.93 -9.91 -5.67
N LYS A 153 18.63 -9.52 -4.60
CA LYS A 153 18.50 -10.13 -3.26
C LYS A 153 18.49 -9.07 -2.19
N ASP A 154 17.63 -9.28 -1.21
CA ASP A 154 17.54 -8.43 -0.03
C ASP A 154 17.47 -9.30 1.23
N LYS A 155 17.99 -8.81 2.35
CA LYS A 155 17.91 -9.53 3.64
C LYS A 155 16.49 -9.57 4.22
N ALA A 156 15.61 -8.65 3.78
CA ALA A 156 14.22 -8.54 4.20
C ALA A 156 13.29 -8.96 3.06
N TYR A 157 12.95 -8.05 2.16
CA TYR A 157 12.08 -8.31 1.00
C TYR A 157 12.38 -7.34 -0.14
N ILE A 158 11.91 -7.69 -1.33
CA ILE A 158 12.04 -6.88 -2.55
C ILE A 158 10.64 -6.45 -2.97
N ASP A 159 10.43 -5.16 -3.21
CA ASP A 159 9.21 -4.65 -3.83
C ASP A 159 9.23 -4.96 -5.33
N VAL A 160 8.13 -5.52 -5.84
CA VAL A 160 7.96 -5.74 -7.28
C VAL A 160 7.89 -4.39 -7.99
N THR A 161 8.61 -4.25 -9.11
CA THR A 161 8.60 -3.03 -9.92
C THR A 161 7.81 -3.21 -11.22
N ASP A 162 7.03 -2.20 -11.57
CA ASP A 162 6.33 -2.04 -12.85
C ASP A 162 7.10 -1.12 -13.83
N ASN A 163 8.31 -0.71 -13.46
CA ASN A 163 9.06 0.33 -14.16
C ASN A 163 10.04 -0.23 -15.21
N LEU A 164 9.95 -1.52 -15.54
CA LEU A 164 10.72 -2.10 -16.64
C LEU A 164 10.34 -1.41 -17.95
N THR A 165 11.33 -0.90 -18.68
CA THR A 165 11.10 -0.21 -19.97
C THR A 165 12.24 -0.55 -20.91
N PHE A 166 11.95 -1.21 -22.03
CA PHE A 166 12.94 -1.56 -23.05
C PHE A 166 13.18 -0.38 -23.99
N LEU A 167 14.44 -0.02 -24.20
CA LEU A 167 14.88 1.01 -25.12
C LEU A 167 15.11 0.42 -26.52
N LYS A 168 15.30 1.27 -27.55
CA LYS A 168 15.41 0.81 -28.96
C LYS A 168 16.56 -0.17 -29.24
N ASP A 169 17.60 -0.16 -28.42
CA ASP A 169 18.78 -1.05 -28.53
C ASP A 169 18.65 -2.29 -27.63
N ASP A 170 17.44 -2.54 -27.09
CA ASP A 170 17.12 -3.57 -26.11
C ASP A 170 17.81 -3.41 -24.74
N SER A 171 18.53 -2.31 -24.50
CA SER A 171 18.86 -1.92 -23.15
C SER A 171 17.58 -1.56 -22.37
N PHE A 172 17.61 -1.55 -21.05
CA PHE A 172 16.38 -1.33 -20.30
C PHE A 172 16.57 -0.52 -19.03
N ILE A 173 15.49 0.14 -18.64
CA ILE A 173 15.35 0.87 -17.38
C ILE A 173 14.75 -0.07 -16.32
N TRP A 174 15.27 0.03 -15.12
CA TRP A 174 14.82 -0.71 -13.94
C TRP A 174 14.85 0.18 -12.70
N THR A 175 13.97 -0.07 -11.73
CA THR A 175 14.04 0.60 -10.43
C THR A 175 14.35 -0.40 -9.32
N SER A 176 15.16 0.01 -8.36
CA SER A 176 15.63 -0.86 -7.27
C SER A 176 16.03 -0.06 -6.04
N GLU A 177 15.89 -0.67 -4.87
CA GLU A 177 16.36 -0.14 -3.56
C GLU A 177 17.77 -0.62 -3.19
N LYS A 178 18.52 -1.22 -4.09
CA LYS A 178 19.80 -1.90 -3.82
C LYS A 178 20.90 -1.01 -3.22
N ASP A 179 20.77 0.31 -3.32
CA ASP A 179 21.67 1.29 -2.68
C ASP A 179 21.10 1.90 -1.39
N GLY A 180 19.94 1.39 -0.91
CA GLY A 180 19.26 1.83 0.30
C GLY A 180 18.07 2.75 0.06
N TYR A 181 17.87 3.23 -1.18
CA TYR A 181 16.74 4.05 -1.60
C TYR A 181 16.24 3.60 -2.97
N ASN A 182 14.96 3.80 -3.28
CA ASN A 182 14.44 3.46 -4.60
C ASN A 182 14.95 4.43 -5.66
N HIS A 183 15.76 3.92 -6.60
CA HIS A 183 16.37 4.70 -7.67
C HIS A 183 16.22 4.04 -9.04
N ILE A 184 16.47 4.82 -10.10
CA ILE A 184 16.40 4.41 -11.51
C ILE A 184 17.78 4.00 -11.99
N TYR A 185 17.84 2.85 -12.65
CA TYR A 185 19.05 2.24 -13.21
C TYR A 185 18.88 1.93 -14.68
N HIS A 186 19.96 2.00 -15.45
CA HIS A 186 20.04 1.64 -16.85
C HIS A 186 20.93 0.42 -17.02
N TYR A 187 20.43 -0.62 -17.69
CA TYR A 187 21.12 -1.88 -17.96
C TYR A 187 21.21 -2.15 -19.46
N ASP A 188 22.29 -2.82 -19.90
CA ASP A 188 22.35 -3.36 -21.24
C ASP A 188 21.41 -4.58 -21.40
N LYS A 189 21.17 -5.03 -22.62
CA LYS A 189 20.29 -6.16 -22.93
C LYS A 189 20.70 -7.50 -22.32
N LYS A 190 21.88 -7.59 -21.72
CA LYS A 190 22.38 -8.79 -21.01
C LYS A 190 22.29 -8.63 -19.49
N GLY A 191 21.77 -7.50 -19.00
CA GLY A 191 21.66 -7.22 -17.58
C GLY A 191 22.91 -6.64 -16.92
N LYS A 192 23.91 -6.22 -17.72
CA LYS A 192 25.06 -5.49 -17.17
C LYS A 192 24.66 -4.04 -16.91
N LEU A 193 24.89 -3.58 -15.69
CA LEU A 193 24.64 -2.19 -15.32
C LEU A 193 25.49 -1.23 -16.18
N ILE A 194 24.81 -0.31 -16.87
CA ILE A 194 25.43 0.80 -17.60
C ILE A 194 25.69 1.95 -16.63
N ASN A 195 24.64 2.46 -15.98
CA ASN A 195 24.74 3.50 -14.95
C ASN A 195 23.54 3.51 -14.00
N GLN A 196 23.72 4.12 -12.83
CA GLN A 196 22.66 4.56 -11.95
C GLN A 196 22.28 6.00 -12.31
N ILE A 197 21.04 6.19 -12.75
CA ILE A 197 20.55 7.48 -13.29
C ILE A 197 20.23 8.45 -12.16
N THR A 198 19.48 8.00 -11.15
CA THR A 198 19.16 8.79 -9.97
C THR A 198 19.89 8.26 -8.74
N LYS A 199 20.28 9.14 -7.82
CA LYS A 199 21.01 8.78 -6.60
C LYS A 199 20.85 9.83 -5.50
N GLY A 200 20.96 9.41 -4.25
CA GLY A 200 20.88 10.29 -3.07
C GLY A 200 20.08 9.65 -1.94
N ASN A 201 19.99 10.33 -0.80
CA ASN A 201 19.23 9.86 0.36
C ASN A 201 17.74 10.25 0.23
N TRP A 202 17.12 9.84 -0.85
CA TRP A 202 15.72 10.10 -1.20
C TRP A 202 15.23 9.07 -2.21
N GLU A 203 13.94 8.94 -2.40
CA GLU A 203 13.34 7.89 -3.23
C GLU A 203 12.63 8.46 -4.44
N VAL A 204 12.77 7.76 -5.57
CA VAL A 204 11.85 7.86 -6.70
C VAL A 204 10.53 7.21 -6.31
N THR A 205 9.44 7.95 -6.43
CA THR A 205 8.10 7.48 -6.05
C THR A 205 7.25 7.10 -7.26
N ASN A 206 7.61 7.59 -8.44
CA ASN A 206 6.98 7.20 -9.70
C ASN A 206 7.96 7.39 -10.86
N TYR A 207 7.98 6.46 -11.78
CA TYR A 207 8.67 6.55 -13.06
C TYR A 207 7.62 6.78 -14.15
N TYR A 208 7.71 7.89 -14.88
CA TYR A 208 6.71 8.26 -15.88
C TYR A 208 7.07 7.81 -17.30
N GLY A 209 8.34 7.51 -17.56
CA GLY A 209 8.81 7.00 -18.83
C GLY A 209 10.06 7.68 -19.38
N PHE A 210 10.42 7.26 -20.58
CA PHE A 210 11.60 7.70 -21.31
C PHE A 210 11.23 8.37 -22.64
N ASP A 211 11.63 9.62 -22.82
CA ASP A 211 11.56 10.35 -24.09
C ASP A 211 12.79 10.01 -24.95
N ALA A 212 12.61 9.09 -25.87
CA ALA A 212 13.67 8.63 -26.77
C ALA A 212 14.14 9.71 -27.78
N LYS A 213 13.39 10.79 -27.97
CA LYS A 213 13.75 11.89 -28.88
C LYS A 213 14.75 12.85 -28.25
N ASN A 214 14.58 13.11 -26.94
CA ASN A 214 15.38 14.06 -26.21
C ASN A 214 16.31 13.40 -25.18
N ASP A 215 16.36 12.07 -25.15
CA ASP A 215 17.18 11.25 -24.25
C ASP A 215 16.92 11.55 -22.76
N LYS A 216 15.62 11.73 -22.39
CA LYS A 216 15.21 12.16 -21.05
C LYS A 216 14.31 11.16 -20.37
N ILE A 217 14.55 10.98 -19.08
CA ILE A 217 13.68 10.25 -18.15
C ILE A 217 12.87 11.25 -17.34
N PHE A 218 11.57 10.96 -17.17
CA PHE A 218 10.67 11.70 -16.31
C PHE A 218 10.26 10.87 -15.12
N TYR A 219 10.32 11.46 -13.93
CA TYR A 219 10.02 10.75 -12.68
C TYR A 219 9.48 11.70 -11.60
N GLN A 220 8.89 11.12 -10.56
CA GLN A 220 8.52 11.82 -9.34
C GLN A 220 9.45 11.36 -8.21
N SER A 221 9.79 12.27 -7.30
CA SER A 221 10.59 11.91 -6.13
C SER A 221 10.26 12.74 -4.90
N VAL A 222 10.83 12.30 -3.76
CA VAL A 222 10.80 13.01 -2.48
C VAL A 222 12.08 13.78 -2.18
N GLU A 223 12.88 14.09 -3.18
CA GLU A 223 14.15 14.81 -3.01
C GLU A 223 13.99 16.15 -2.28
N ASN A 224 12.83 16.81 -2.41
CA ASN A 224 12.49 18.07 -1.72
C ASN A 224 11.75 17.82 -0.38
N GLY A 225 12.08 16.76 0.30
CA GLY A 225 11.49 16.36 1.59
C GLY A 225 10.40 15.28 1.46
N SER A 226 10.43 14.32 2.37
CA SER A 226 9.63 13.10 2.33
C SER A 226 8.12 13.31 2.30
N ILE A 227 7.62 14.46 2.77
CA ILE A 227 6.18 14.79 2.76
C ILE A 227 5.70 15.43 1.46
N ASN A 228 6.59 15.82 0.55
CA ASN A 228 6.28 16.46 -0.74
C ASN A 228 6.54 15.51 -1.91
N ARG A 229 5.96 15.82 -3.06
CA ARG A 229 6.16 15.11 -4.32
C ARG A 229 6.40 16.13 -5.42
N ASP A 230 7.51 15.96 -6.14
CA ASP A 230 7.85 16.80 -7.27
C ASP A 230 8.19 15.98 -8.51
N VAL A 231 7.90 16.56 -9.67
CA VAL A 231 8.20 15.98 -10.97
C VAL A 231 9.54 16.50 -11.48
N TYR A 232 10.37 15.60 -11.96
CA TYR A 232 11.71 15.87 -12.47
C TYR A 232 11.90 15.33 -13.88
N ALA A 233 12.83 15.92 -14.62
CA ALA A 233 13.45 15.38 -15.82
C ALA A 233 14.95 15.23 -15.58
N ILE A 234 15.55 14.17 -16.15
CA ILE A 234 16.98 13.88 -16.09
C ILE A 234 17.41 13.19 -17.38
N ASP A 235 18.63 13.41 -17.86
CA ASP A 235 19.15 12.72 -19.03
C ASP A 235 19.46 11.24 -18.68
N LEU A 236 19.45 10.36 -19.68
CA LEU A 236 19.68 8.93 -19.49
C LEU A 236 21.03 8.61 -18.84
N ASP A 237 22.03 9.49 -19.04
CA ASP A 237 23.34 9.38 -18.40
C ASP A 237 23.37 9.86 -16.94
N GLY A 238 22.24 10.39 -16.40
CA GLY A 238 22.13 10.91 -15.06
C GLY A 238 22.55 12.39 -14.91
N THR A 239 22.79 13.10 -16.00
CA THR A 239 23.12 14.53 -16.01
C THR A 239 21.91 15.42 -16.26
N ASN A 240 22.09 16.75 -16.22
CA ASN A 240 21.08 17.76 -16.56
C ASN A 240 19.73 17.62 -15.85
N LYS A 241 19.74 17.17 -14.59
CA LYS A 241 18.53 17.04 -13.77
C LYS A 241 17.83 18.40 -13.62
N THR A 242 16.52 18.41 -13.87
CA THR A 242 15.67 19.61 -13.78
C THR A 242 14.40 19.30 -12.98
N ARG A 243 14.08 20.09 -11.95
CA ARG A 243 12.80 20.06 -11.25
C ARG A 243 11.75 20.83 -12.06
N LEU A 244 10.71 20.14 -12.54
CA LEU A 244 9.65 20.68 -13.39
C LEU A 244 8.52 21.33 -12.59
N THR A 245 8.23 20.84 -11.39
CA THR A 245 7.21 21.41 -10.49
C THR A 245 7.88 22.08 -9.30
N LYS A 246 7.43 23.29 -8.94
CA LYS A 246 8.13 24.14 -7.96
C LYS A 246 7.31 24.47 -6.71
N THR A 247 6.02 24.11 -6.71
CA THR A 247 5.12 24.40 -5.59
C THR A 247 5.16 23.25 -4.59
N ASN A 248 5.41 23.55 -3.31
CA ASN A 248 5.43 22.55 -2.24
C ASN A 248 4.06 21.94 -2.05
N GLY A 249 4.01 20.62 -2.03
CA GLY A 249 2.80 19.81 -1.96
C GLY A 249 3.02 18.49 -2.70
N THR A 250 1.94 17.91 -3.16
CA THR A 250 1.97 16.71 -4.00
C THR A 250 1.67 17.08 -5.44
N ASN A 251 2.64 16.87 -6.31
CA ASN A 251 2.55 17.04 -7.75
C ASN A 251 2.62 15.66 -8.43
N ASN A 252 1.62 15.32 -9.24
CA ASN A 252 1.63 14.10 -10.08
C ASN A 252 1.53 14.52 -11.54
N ALA A 253 2.22 13.81 -12.43
CA ALA A 253 2.21 14.07 -13.85
C ALA A 253 1.56 12.95 -14.65
N ASP A 254 0.83 13.33 -15.69
CA ASP A 254 0.36 12.43 -16.74
C ASP A 254 0.88 12.99 -18.06
N PHE A 255 1.86 12.30 -18.66
CA PHE A 255 2.58 12.77 -19.83
C PHE A 255 1.87 12.42 -21.13
N SER A 256 1.96 13.32 -22.13
CA SER A 256 1.60 12.98 -23.52
C SER A 256 2.52 11.88 -24.05
N ALA A 257 2.04 11.11 -25.03
CA ALA A 257 2.79 9.98 -25.61
C ALA A 257 4.15 10.39 -26.22
N ASP A 258 4.30 11.64 -26.62
CA ASP A 258 5.53 12.22 -27.18
C ASP A 258 6.37 12.99 -26.15
N PHE A 259 5.98 12.98 -24.88
CA PHE A 259 6.62 13.71 -23.78
C PHE A 259 6.78 15.23 -24.03
N SER A 260 5.98 15.84 -24.90
CA SER A 260 6.02 17.29 -25.12
C SER A 260 5.35 18.07 -23.99
N TYR A 261 4.30 17.50 -23.39
CA TYR A 261 3.50 18.11 -22.33
C TYR A 261 3.16 17.10 -21.24
N PHE A 262 2.75 17.62 -20.10
CA PHE A 262 2.13 16.80 -19.04
C PHE A 262 0.98 17.55 -18.35
N ILE A 263 -0.01 16.81 -17.91
CA ILE A 263 -1.02 17.30 -16.99
C ILE A 263 -0.45 17.15 -15.58
N ASN A 264 -0.23 18.28 -14.89
CA ASN A 264 0.13 18.27 -13.48
C ASN A 264 -1.14 18.30 -12.63
N SER A 265 -1.33 17.31 -11.75
CA SER A 265 -2.32 17.39 -10.70
C SER A 265 -1.61 17.75 -9.39
N PHE A 266 -1.83 18.98 -8.95
CA PHE A 266 -1.22 19.54 -7.75
C PHE A 266 -2.24 19.62 -6.61
N SER A 267 -1.84 19.25 -5.39
CA SER A 267 -2.56 19.58 -4.16
C SER A 267 -1.62 19.79 -2.99
N SER A 268 -2.12 20.42 -1.93
CA SER A 268 -1.46 20.46 -0.62
C SER A 268 -2.47 20.19 0.49
N ALA A 269 -2.03 20.10 1.72
CA ALA A 269 -2.95 19.94 2.86
C ALA A 269 -4.03 21.04 2.95
N THR A 270 -3.74 22.22 2.38
CA THR A 270 -4.64 23.39 2.40
C THR A 270 -5.21 23.76 1.04
N THR A 271 -4.75 23.12 -0.03
CA THR A 271 -5.13 23.46 -1.40
C THR A 271 -5.81 22.27 -2.06
N PRO A 272 -7.09 22.37 -2.44
CA PRO A 272 -7.78 21.37 -3.25
C PRO A 272 -7.04 21.07 -4.55
N PRO A 273 -7.22 19.88 -5.17
CA PRO A 273 -6.53 19.53 -6.40
C PRO A 273 -6.71 20.56 -7.51
N LYS A 274 -5.59 20.99 -8.13
CA LYS A 274 -5.53 21.85 -9.31
C LYS A 274 -4.89 21.08 -10.46
N TYR A 275 -5.41 21.29 -11.65
CA TYR A 275 -4.95 20.60 -12.87
C TYR A 275 -4.47 21.63 -13.87
N THR A 276 -3.22 21.49 -14.33
CA THR A 276 -2.59 22.37 -15.32
C THR A 276 -1.94 21.55 -16.42
N LEU A 277 -2.01 22.05 -17.66
CA LEU A 277 -1.17 21.57 -18.75
C LEU A 277 0.16 22.29 -18.68
N ASN A 278 1.25 21.53 -18.61
CA ASN A 278 2.60 22.05 -18.46
C ASN A 278 3.49 21.61 -19.64
N SER A 279 4.45 22.42 -20.01
CA SER A 279 5.52 22.04 -20.93
C SER A 279 6.49 21.09 -20.24
N ALA A 280 6.74 19.91 -20.82
CA ALA A 280 7.70 18.95 -20.28
C ALA A 280 9.16 19.44 -20.36
N ALA A 281 9.47 20.31 -21.33
CA ALA A 281 10.81 20.87 -21.47
C ALA A 281 11.19 21.88 -20.36
N THR A 282 10.20 22.61 -19.81
CA THR A 282 10.47 23.73 -18.90
C THR A 282 9.73 23.66 -17.57
N GLY A 283 8.70 22.81 -17.46
CA GLY A 283 7.77 22.77 -16.34
C GLY A 283 6.77 23.94 -16.31
N ASN A 284 6.85 24.89 -17.23
CA ASN A 284 5.98 26.07 -17.21
C ASN A 284 4.53 25.70 -17.54
N VAL A 285 3.59 26.35 -16.84
CA VAL A 285 2.16 26.21 -17.10
C VAL A 285 1.82 26.81 -18.46
N VAL A 286 1.26 26.01 -19.34
CA VAL A 286 0.72 26.41 -20.65
C VAL A 286 -0.74 26.81 -20.53
N LYS A 287 -1.51 26.06 -19.71
CA LYS A 287 -2.95 26.28 -19.54
C LYS A 287 -3.43 25.76 -18.19
N SER A 288 -4.27 26.52 -17.50
CA SER A 288 -5.07 25.99 -16.38
C SER A 288 -6.24 25.19 -16.93
N ILE A 289 -6.39 23.94 -16.45
CA ILE A 289 -7.49 23.05 -16.82
C ILE A 289 -8.60 23.16 -15.79
N LYS A 290 -8.24 23.04 -14.50
CA LYS A 290 -9.17 23.13 -13.37
C LYS A 290 -8.44 23.67 -12.14
N ASP A 291 -8.96 24.75 -11.56
CA ASP A 291 -8.40 25.40 -10.37
C ASP A 291 -9.11 25.02 -9.06
N ASN A 292 -10.36 24.56 -9.15
CA ASN A 292 -11.24 24.26 -8.01
C ASN A 292 -11.47 25.45 -7.06
N ASP A 293 -11.39 26.69 -7.56
CA ASP A 293 -11.56 27.90 -6.75
C ASP A 293 -12.96 28.01 -6.12
N VAL A 294 -13.99 27.45 -6.78
CA VAL A 294 -15.35 27.36 -6.20
C VAL A 294 -15.36 26.53 -4.92
N LEU A 295 -14.65 25.39 -4.90
CA LEU A 295 -14.50 24.58 -3.69
C LEU A 295 -13.68 25.32 -2.64
N ALA A 296 -12.55 25.90 -3.02
CA ALA A 296 -11.71 26.68 -2.10
C ALA A 296 -12.49 27.84 -1.46
N LYS A 297 -13.28 28.58 -2.25
CA LYS A 297 -14.17 29.64 -1.76
C LYS A 297 -15.23 29.10 -0.81
N LYS A 298 -15.89 27.98 -1.14
CA LYS A 298 -16.88 27.37 -0.27
C LYS A 298 -16.27 26.92 1.08
N LEU A 299 -15.05 26.38 1.05
CA LEU A 299 -14.34 25.98 2.26
C LEU A 299 -13.95 27.16 3.15
N SER A 300 -13.71 28.35 2.57
CA SER A 300 -13.41 29.56 3.34
C SER A 300 -14.58 30.05 4.20
N ASP A 301 -15.82 29.60 3.91
CA ASP A 301 -17.01 29.88 4.73
C ASP A 301 -17.00 29.06 6.03
N TYR A 302 -16.16 28.03 6.12
CA TYR A 302 -16.01 27.18 7.31
C TYR A 302 -14.70 27.54 8.04
N LYS A 303 -14.70 27.45 9.35
CA LYS A 303 -13.49 27.64 10.18
C LYS A 303 -12.61 26.38 10.13
N ILE A 304 -12.01 26.11 8.97
CA ILE A 304 -11.14 24.96 8.77
C ILE A 304 -9.79 25.22 9.45
N SER A 305 -9.43 24.37 10.40
CA SER A 305 -8.11 24.36 11.01
C SER A 305 -7.07 23.75 10.07
N GLN A 306 -5.88 24.32 10.02
CA GLN A 306 -4.82 23.84 9.13
C GLN A 306 -4.02 22.70 9.78
N LYS A 307 -3.51 21.80 8.95
CA LYS A 307 -2.48 20.83 9.36
C LYS A 307 -1.15 21.52 9.54
N GLU A 308 -0.58 21.43 10.72
CA GLU A 308 0.77 21.87 11.04
C GLU A 308 1.72 20.68 10.89
N PHE A 309 2.65 20.75 9.94
CA PHE A 309 3.66 19.71 9.74
C PHE A 309 4.89 19.98 10.59
N SER A 310 5.41 18.94 11.22
CA SER A 310 6.64 18.96 12.02
C SER A 310 7.28 17.59 12.08
N THR A 311 8.33 17.46 12.85
CA THR A 311 8.94 16.17 13.23
C THR A 311 8.90 16.00 14.74
N ILE A 312 8.90 14.74 15.19
CA ILE A 312 9.02 14.36 16.58
C ILE A 312 10.14 13.33 16.73
N GLN A 313 11.02 13.53 17.72
CA GLN A 313 12.11 12.61 18.01
C GLN A 313 11.62 11.43 18.84
N VAL A 314 11.63 10.23 18.27
CA VAL A 314 11.21 9.01 18.95
C VAL A 314 12.23 7.91 18.73
N ASN A 315 12.72 7.30 19.80
CA ASN A 315 13.65 6.17 19.75
C ASN A 315 14.88 6.43 18.83
N GLY A 316 15.40 7.68 18.84
CA GLY A 316 16.54 8.08 18.02
C GLY A 316 16.22 8.37 16.54
N ASN A 317 14.94 8.39 16.16
CA ASN A 317 14.49 8.69 14.81
C ASN A 317 13.70 9.99 14.74
N ASP A 318 13.90 10.76 13.65
CA ASP A 318 13.07 11.89 13.29
C ASP A 318 11.80 11.38 12.56
N LEU A 319 10.67 11.34 13.25
CA LEU A 319 9.40 10.89 12.68
C LEU A 319 8.61 12.07 12.15
N ASN A 320 8.08 11.95 10.94
CA ASN A 320 7.18 12.95 10.38
C ASN A 320 5.85 12.96 11.15
N MET A 321 5.33 14.17 11.40
CA MET A 321 4.08 14.36 12.12
C MET A 321 3.27 15.50 11.49
N TRP A 322 1.95 15.39 11.57
CA TRP A 322 1.06 16.55 11.46
C TRP A 322 0.15 16.65 12.67
N MET A 323 -0.26 17.88 12.99
CA MET A 323 -1.23 18.18 14.05
C MET A 323 -2.29 19.15 13.52
N ILE A 324 -3.54 18.97 13.96
CA ILE A 324 -4.64 19.90 13.73
C ILE A 324 -5.16 20.36 15.10
N LYS A 325 -5.16 21.67 15.33
CA LYS A 325 -5.62 22.30 16.56
C LYS A 325 -6.96 23.01 16.32
N PRO A 326 -7.82 23.18 17.35
CA PRO A 326 -9.02 23.99 17.24
C PRO A 326 -8.74 25.40 16.67
N ALA A 327 -9.67 25.94 15.88
CA ALA A 327 -9.49 27.28 15.29
C ALA A 327 -9.40 28.40 16.36
N ASN A 328 -9.91 28.16 17.55
CA ASN A 328 -9.82 29.02 18.72
C ASN A 328 -8.86 28.46 19.78
N PHE A 329 -7.78 27.81 19.32
CA PHE A 329 -6.78 27.21 20.20
C PHE A 329 -6.22 28.24 21.19
N ASP A 330 -6.15 27.83 22.45
CA ASP A 330 -5.63 28.61 23.56
C ASP A 330 -4.61 27.75 24.33
N ALA A 331 -3.34 28.08 24.25
CA ALA A 331 -2.27 27.32 24.85
C ALA A 331 -2.30 27.25 26.40
N THR A 332 -3.21 28.00 27.03
CA THR A 332 -3.43 27.97 28.50
C THR A 332 -4.46 26.93 28.92
N LYS A 333 -5.13 26.29 27.96
CA LYS A 333 -6.13 25.24 28.18
C LYS A 333 -5.58 23.88 27.80
N GLU A 334 -6.12 22.85 28.40
CA GLU A 334 -5.81 21.47 28.07
C GLU A 334 -6.90 20.88 27.16
N TYR A 335 -6.47 20.11 26.14
CA TYR A 335 -7.31 19.50 25.13
C TYR A 335 -7.09 17.99 25.06
N PRO A 336 -8.15 17.19 24.83
CA PRO A 336 -7.98 15.78 24.53
C PRO A 336 -7.20 15.60 23.21
N LEU A 337 -6.33 14.62 23.17
CA LEU A 337 -5.56 14.23 21.99
C LEU A 337 -6.19 12.98 21.36
N PHE A 338 -6.46 13.04 20.06
CA PHE A 338 -6.90 11.89 19.30
C PHE A 338 -5.93 11.60 18.16
N MET A 339 -5.19 10.50 18.26
CA MET A 339 -4.18 10.13 17.29
C MET A 339 -4.78 9.26 16.18
N PHE A 340 -4.44 9.60 14.94
CA PHE A 340 -4.67 8.77 13.76
C PHE A 340 -3.36 8.14 13.31
N GLN A 341 -3.40 6.89 12.88
CA GLN A 341 -2.26 6.24 12.25
C GLN A 341 -2.73 5.08 11.34
N TYR A 342 -1.87 4.69 10.39
CA TYR A 342 -1.96 3.45 9.62
C TYR A 342 -0.75 2.57 9.93
N SER A 343 0.45 3.09 9.75
CA SER A 343 1.76 2.51 10.11
C SER A 343 2.17 1.25 9.33
N GLY A 344 1.38 0.79 8.36
CA GLY A 344 1.71 -0.39 7.55
C GLY A 344 3.02 -0.21 6.78
N PRO A 345 3.77 -1.29 6.48
CA PRO A 345 5.05 -1.22 5.80
C PRO A 345 5.00 -0.41 4.49
N GLY A 346 5.94 0.52 4.33
CA GLY A 346 6.03 1.39 3.16
C GLY A 346 4.93 2.44 3.02
N SER A 347 3.93 2.48 3.91
CA SER A 347 2.84 3.45 3.85
C SER A 347 3.28 4.85 4.29
N GLN A 348 2.47 5.86 3.97
CA GLN A 348 2.67 7.23 4.45
C GLN A 348 1.33 7.93 4.71
N GLN A 349 1.14 8.45 5.92
CA GLN A 349 -0.02 9.27 6.30
C GLN A 349 0.35 10.74 6.48
N VAL A 350 1.59 11.04 6.79
CA VAL A 350 2.11 12.40 6.92
C VAL A 350 2.64 12.89 5.57
N ALA A 351 1.72 13.39 4.74
CA ALA A 351 2.03 13.91 3.40
C ALA A 351 1.34 15.25 3.17
N ASN A 352 2.03 16.17 2.49
CA ASN A 352 1.48 17.46 2.11
C ASN A 352 0.61 17.31 0.86
N ARG A 353 -0.59 16.76 1.07
CA ARG A 353 -1.58 16.51 0.02
C ARG A 353 -2.99 16.78 0.53
N TRP A 354 -3.91 17.00 -0.39
CA TRP A 354 -5.34 17.10 -0.09
C TRP A 354 -5.91 15.73 0.27
N ASN A 355 -6.57 15.63 1.40
CA ASN A 355 -7.17 14.39 1.90
C ASN A 355 -8.66 14.56 2.23
N ALA A 356 -9.35 15.34 1.44
CA ALA A 356 -10.81 15.60 1.38
C ALA A 356 -11.66 15.04 2.55
N SER A 357 -12.32 13.91 2.31
CA SER A 357 -13.36 13.39 3.21
C SER A 357 -12.86 12.97 4.60
N ASN A 358 -11.63 12.44 4.70
CA ASN A 358 -11.09 12.05 6.00
C ASN A 358 -10.78 13.28 6.87
N ASP A 359 -10.26 14.33 6.25
CA ASP A 359 -9.93 15.57 6.96
C ASP A 359 -11.18 16.29 7.46
N TYR A 360 -12.33 16.18 6.78
CA TYR A 360 -13.57 16.80 7.27
C TYR A 360 -14.08 16.18 8.57
N TRP A 361 -13.90 14.89 8.77
CA TRP A 361 -14.20 14.27 10.05
C TRP A 361 -13.29 14.80 11.16
N TYR A 362 -12.00 14.97 10.89
CA TYR A 362 -11.08 15.61 11.85
C TYR A 362 -11.48 17.05 12.13
N GLN A 363 -11.89 17.81 11.11
CA GLN A 363 -12.37 19.19 11.31
C GLN A 363 -13.58 19.26 12.23
N MET A 364 -14.49 18.29 12.16
CA MET A 364 -15.62 18.21 13.08
C MET A 364 -15.15 17.94 14.51
N LEU A 365 -14.19 17.05 14.72
CA LEU A 365 -13.65 16.77 16.05
C LEU A 365 -12.89 17.96 16.64
N VAL A 366 -12.08 18.66 15.86
CA VAL A 366 -11.35 19.85 16.36
C VAL A 366 -12.31 21.00 16.72
N GLN A 367 -13.45 21.14 16.02
CA GLN A 367 -14.50 22.11 16.41
C GLN A 367 -15.16 21.75 17.75
N LYS A 368 -15.11 20.48 18.16
CA LYS A 368 -15.55 19.99 19.46
C LYS A 368 -14.45 20.09 20.53
N GLY A 369 -13.29 20.62 20.18
CA GLY A 369 -12.20 20.87 21.12
C GLY A 369 -11.15 19.76 21.20
N TYR A 370 -11.10 18.83 20.24
CA TYR A 370 -10.02 17.86 20.17
C TYR A 370 -8.80 18.42 19.45
N ILE A 371 -7.63 17.97 19.83
CA ILE A 371 -6.42 18.04 19.00
C ILE A 371 -6.26 16.71 18.30
N ILE A 372 -6.03 16.74 16.98
CA ILE A 372 -5.79 15.53 16.17
C ILE A 372 -4.32 15.51 15.77
N ALA A 373 -3.65 14.37 15.91
CA ALA A 373 -2.27 14.20 15.49
C ALA A 373 -2.09 12.88 14.72
N CYS A 374 -1.11 12.86 13.82
CA CYS A 374 -0.66 11.66 13.11
C CYS A 374 0.85 11.64 13.09
N VAL A 375 1.43 10.48 13.35
CA VAL A 375 2.87 10.24 13.31
C VAL A 375 3.16 9.03 12.44
N ASP A 376 4.02 9.18 11.44
CA ASP A 376 4.55 8.07 10.65
C ASP A 376 5.80 7.51 11.36
N GLY A 377 5.63 6.37 12.04
CA GLY A 377 6.69 5.66 12.77
C GLY A 377 7.62 4.85 11.87
N ARG A 378 8.56 4.15 12.48
CA ARG A 378 9.40 3.16 11.79
C ARG A 378 8.55 2.15 11.04
N GLY A 379 9.05 1.65 9.91
CA GLY A 379 8.32 0.78 8.99
C GLY A 379 7.59 1.53 7.87
N THR A 380 7.26 2.82 8.05
CA THR A 380 6.66 3.63 6.99
C THR A 380 7.67 3.97 5.88
N GLY A 381 7.19 4.42 4.72
CA GLY A 381 8.03 4.63 3.53
C GLY A 381 8.73 5.98 3.45
N LEU A 382 9.55 6.13 2.41
CA LEU A 382 10.13 7.38 1.93
C LEU A 382 11.26 7.97 2.81
N LYS A 383 11.83 7.12 3.63
CA LYS A 383 13.02 7.40 4.44
C LYS A 383 14.13 6.35 4.24
N GLY A 384 14.06 5.62 3.12
CA GLY A 384 15.00 4.57 2.75
C GLY A 384 14.62 3.18 3.26
N ALA A 385 15.26 2.18 2.64
CA ALA A 385 14.97 0.77 2.88
C ALA A 385 15.22 0.33 4.32
N GLU A 386 16.25 0.85 4.99
CA GLU A 386 16.56 0.50 6.39
C GLU A 386 15.43 0.93 7.33
N PHE A 387 14.92 2.14 7.19
CA PHE A 387 13.79 2.65 7.97
C PHE A 387 12.49 1.90 7.67
N LYS A 388 12.22 1.60 6.38
CA LYS A 388 11.03 0.89 5.92
C LYS A 388 11.03 -0.57 6.39
N LYS A 389 12.16 -1.28 6.25
CA LYS A 389 12.26 -2.73 6.45
C LYS A 389 12.65 -3.14 7.88
N VAL A 390 12.77 -2.19 8.81
CA VAL A 390 13.13 -2.49 10.21
C VAL A 390 12.11 -3.41 10.91
N THR A 391 10.88 -3.42 10.43
CA THR A 391 9.78 -4.23 10.97
C THR A 391 9.77 -5.69 10.49
N GLN A 392 10.75 -6.08 9.66
CA GLN A 392 10.83 -7.44 9.12
C GLN A 392 10.81 -8.48 10.24
N LYS A 393 9.90 -9.47 10.11
CA LYS A 393 9.60 -10.54 11.07
C LYS A 393 8.95 -10.11 12.39
N GLU A 394 8.71 -8.81 12.59
CA GLU A 394 8.23 -8.25 13.86
C GLU A 394 7.15 -7.15 13.67
N LEU A 395 6.23 -7.34 12.70
CA LEU A 395 5.11 -6.40 12.50
C LEU A 395 4.34 -6.17 13.81
N GLY A 396 4.14 -4.90 14.19
CA GLY A 396 3.45 -4.49 15.43
C GLY A 396 4.37 -4.37 16.64
N LYS A 397 5.69 -4.40 16.46
CA LYS A 397 6.65 -4.13 17.53
C LYS A 397 7.12 -2.69 17.49
N TYR A 398 7.94 -2.35 16.52
CA TYR A 398 8.58 -1.04 16.44
C TYR A 398 7.59 0.10 16.18
N GLU A 399 6.60 -0.15 15.34
CA GLU A 399 5.55 0.82 15.01
C GLU A 399 4.70 1.14 16.25
N VAL A 400 4.35 0.13 17.05
CA VAL A 400 3.58 0.31 18.28
C VAL A 400 4.41 1.04 19.35
N GLU A 401 5.68 0.68 19.51
CA GLU A 401 6.61 1.38 20.40
C GLU A 401 6.69 2.87 20.04
N ASP A 402 6.80 3.19 18.74
CA ASP A 402 6.88 4.56 18.26
C ASP A 402 5.59 5.34 18.53
N GLN A 403 4.41 4.75 18.31
CA GLN A 403 3.13 5.39 18.61
C GLN A 403 2.96 5.65 20.11
N ILE A 404 3.34 4.71 20.98
CA ILE A 404 3.27 4.88 22.44
C ILE A 404 4.23 5.99 22.89
N GLN A 405 5.46 6.02 22.39
CA GLN A 405 6.44 7.05 22.78
C GLN A 405 6.05 8.43 22.24
N ALA A 406 5.54 8.51 21.00
CA ALA A 406 5.00 9.75 20.45
C ALA A 406 3.82 10.27 21.31
N ALA A 407 2.89 9.40 21.69
CA ALA A 407 1.78 9.77 22.56
C ALA A 407 2.23 10.30 23.94
N LYS A 408 3.26 9.68 24.55
CA LYS A 408 3.86 10.15 25.81
C LYS A 408 4.46 11.56 25.67
N GLN A 409 5.20 11.80 24.59
CA GLN A 409 5.80 13.12 24.35
C GLN A 409 4.75 14.18 24.04
N LEU A 410 3.76 13.85 23.24
CA LEU A 410 2.64 14.77 22.96
C LEU A 410 1.82 15.05 24.23
N GLY A 411 1.58 14.02 25.06
CA GLY A 411 0.89 14.16 26.35
C GLY A 411 1.64 15.00 27.38
N ALA A 412 2.95 15.24 27.21
CA ALA A 412 3.74 16.12 28.06
C ALA A 412 3.66 17.61 27.66
N LEU A 413 3.00 17.94 26.53
CA LEU A 413 2.77 19.33 26.14
C LEU A 413 1.71 19.97 27.07
N SER A 414 1.97 21.19 27.53
CA SER A 414 1.15 21.90 28.52
C SER A 414 -0.33 22.09 28.13
N TYR A 415 -0.63 21.95 26.84
CA TYR A 415 -1.99 22.10 26.31
C TYR A 415 -2.66 20.75 25.96
N ILE A 416 -2.04 19.62 26.30
CA ILE A 416 -2.63 18.28 26.10
C ILE A 416 -3.05 17.70 27.46
N ASP A 417 -4.31 17.28 27.54
CA ASP A 417 -4.78 16.50 28.69
C ASP A 417 -4.32 15.04 28.53
N SER A 418 -3.25 14.70 29.23
CA SER A 418 -2.65 13.37 29.19
C SER A 418 -3.57 12.25 29.72
N SER A 419 -4.64 12.62 30.43
CA SER A 419 -5.67 11.66 30.87
C SER A 419 -6.69 11.31 29.78
N ARG A 420 -6.68 12.02 28.64
CA ARG A 420 -7.62 11.87 27.54
C ARG A 420 -6.89 11.74 26.19
N ILE A 421 -6.10 10.68 26.04
CA ILE A 421 -5.40 10.35 24.79
C ILE A 421 -6.06 9.11 24.19
N GLY A 422 -6.59 9.23 22.97
CA GLY A 422 -7.14 8.14 22.18
C GLY A 422 -6.37 7.89 20.90
N ILE A 423 -6.56 6.70 20.30
CA ILE A 423 -5.95 6.31 19.02
C ILE A 423 -6.96 5.59 18.13
N TRP A 424 -6.85 5.77 16.82
CA TRP A 424 -7.69 5.04 15.88
C TRP A 424 -6.97 4.71 14.59
N GLY A 425 -7.48 3.70 13.90
CA GLY A 425 -7.02 3.33 12.58
C GLY A 425 -7.86 2.23 11.94
N TRP A 426 -7.62 2.02 10.65
CA TRP A 426 -8.34 1.08 9.80
C TRP A 426 -7.37 0.02 9.26
N SER A 427 -7.81 -1.26 9.14
CA SER A 427 -7.00 -2.33 8.58
C SER A 427 -5.73 -2.56 9.42
N TYR A 428 -4.55 -2.38 8.84
CA TYR A 428 -3.28 -2.35 9.59
C TYR A 428 -3.34 -1.32 10.73
N GLY A 429 -3.95 -0.14 10.49
CA GLY A 429 -4.17 0.86 11.53
C GLY A 429 -5.08 0.38 12.67
N GLY A 430 -6.04 -0.50 12.37
CA GLY A 430 -6.85 -1.18 13.39
C GLY A 430 -6.04 -2.17 14.23
N PHE A 431 -5.16 -2.95 13.60
CA PHE A 431 -4.18 -3.79 14.28
C PHE A 431 -3.28 -2.97 15.21
N MET A 432 -2.78 -1.85 14.72
CA MET A 432 -1.96 -0.92 15.48
C MET A 432 -2.69 -0.29 16.67
N SER A 433 -3.94 0.18 16.45
CA SER A 433 -4.75 0.81 17.50
C SER A 433 -5.05 -0.17 18.63
N SER A 434 -5.36 -1.43 18.29
CA SER A 434 -5.55 -2.51 19.26
C SER A 434 -4.29 -2.76 20.10
N ASN A 435 -3.15 -2.94 19.44
CA ASN A 435 -1.87 -3.13 20.12
C ASN A 435 -1.45 -1.91 20.97
N ALA A 436 -1.67 -0.70 20.47
CA ALA A 436 -1.32 0.53 21.18
C ALA A 436 -2.13 0.67 22.47
N LEU A 437 -3.45 0.38 22.46
CA LEU A 437 -4.26 0.40 23.67
C LEU A 437 -3.84 -0.69 24.66
N PHE A 438 -3.57 -1.91 24.20
CA PHE A 438 -3.24 -3.02 25.10
C PHE A 438 -1.82 -2.90 25.68
N LYS A 439 -0.83 -2.60 24.85
CA LYS A 439 0.58 -2.48 25.27
C LYS A 439 0.92 -1.12 25.89
N GLY A 440 0.19 -0.06 25.52
CA GLY A 440 0.33 1.31 26.02
C GLY A 440 -0.84 1.78 26.90
N ASN A 441 -1.41 0.89 27.70
CA ASN A 441 -2.61 1.14 28.54
C ASN A 441 -2.38 2.15 29.68
N ASP A 442 -1.16 2.56 29.93
CA ASP A 442 -0.81 3.67 30.79
C ASP A 442 -1.00 5.04 30.10
N VAL A 443 -0.94 5.07 28.77
CA VAL A 443 -1.04 6.28 27.94
C VAL A 443 -2.40 6.40 27.30
N PHE A 444 -2.78 5.41 26.46
CA PHE A 444 -4.04 5.44 25.74
C PHE A 444 -5.22 5.05 26.64
N LYS A 445 -6.29 5.85 26.58
CA LYS A 445 -7.53 5.65 27.35
C LYS A 445 -8.64 5.07 26.49
N MET A 446 -8.52 5.20 25.16
CA MET A 446 -9.45 4.59 24.23
C MET A 446 -8.76 4.23 22.92
N ALA A 447 -9.30 3.22 22.23
CA ALA A 447 -8.94 2.93 20.85
C ALA A 447 -10.16 2.57 20.01
N ILE A 448 -10.09 2.95 18.73
CA ILE A 448 -11.04 2.51 17.71
C ILE A 448 -10.26 1.69 16.67
N ALA A 449 -10.69 0.45 16.45
CA ALA A 449 -10.12 -0.47 15.46
C ALA A 449 -11.16 -0.84 14.41
N VAL A 450 -11.00 -0.32 13.19
CA VAL A 450 -11.90 -0.59 12.08
C VAL A 450 -11.28 -1.64 11.16
N ALA A 451 -12.01 -2.73 10.91
CA ALA A 451 -11.59 -3.87 10.10
C ALA A 451 -10.16 -4.33 10.42
N PRO A 452 -9.83 -4.57 11.73
CA PRO A 452 -8.46 -4.83 12.13
C PRO A 452 -7.99 -6.23 11.76
N VAL A 453 -6.72 -6.37 11.40
CA VAL A 453 -6.00 -7.62 11.59
C VAL A 453 -5.82 -7.81 13.10
N THR A 454 -6.12 -9.00 13.63
CA THR A 454 -5.96 -9.33 15.05
C THR A 454 -4.92 -10.41 15.29
N SER A 455 -4.63 -11.18 14.26
CA SER A 455 -3.48 -12.08 14.15
C SER A 455 -3.09 -12.22 12.67
N TRP A 456 -1.82 -12.08 12.37
CA TRP A 456 -1.29 -12.26 11.02
C TRP A 456 -1.46 -13.68 10.48
N ARG A 457 -1.75 -14.67 11.36
CA ARG A 457 -2.11 -16.03 10.95
C ARG A 457 -3.44 -16.11 10.19
N PHE A 458 -4.28 -15.06 10.25
CA PHE A 458 -5.58 -15.03 9.58
C PHE A 458 -5.56 -14.26 8.26
N TYR A 459 -4.44 -13.64 7.92
CA TYR A 459 -4.29 -12.84 6.71
C TYR A 459 -3.60 -13.64 5.59
N ASP A 460 -3.62 -13.13 4.35
CA ASP A 460 -3.11 -13.85 3.19
C ASP A 460 -1.60 -14.11 3.23
N SER A 461 -1.17 -15.06 2.41
CA SER A 461 0.22 -15.53 2.36
C SER A 461 1.16 -14.51 1.75
N ILE A 462 0.83 -13.90 0.59
CA ILE A 462 1.76 -13.05 -0.15
C ILE A 462 2.11 -11.79 0.66
N TYR A 463 1.10 -11.08 1.20
CA TYR A 463 1.36 -9.92 2.07
C TYR A 463 2.09 -10.32 3.34
N THR A 464 1.51 -11.27 4.07
CA THR A 464 1.98 -11.58 5.42
C THR A 464 3.39 -12.16 5.39
N GLU A 465 3.66 -13.10 4.49
CA GLU A 465 4.97 -13.75 4.43
C GLU A 465 6.08 -12.86 3.87
N ARG A 466 5.74 -11.86 3.05
CA ARG A 466 6.68 -10.80 2.65
C ARG A 466 7.34 -10.14 3.86
N TYR A 467 6.56 -9.85 4.88
CA TYR A 467 7.02 -9.13 6.07
C TYR A 467 7.33 -10.02 7.27
N MET A 468 6.77 -11.22 7.33
CA MET A 468 6.83 -12.07 8.52
C MET A 468 7.48 -13.43 8.28
N THR A 469 7.77 -13.83 7.03
CA THR A 469 8.01 -15.21 6.63
C THR A 469 6.83 -16.11 6.99
N THR A 470 6.98 -17.44 7.01
CA THR A 470 5.86 -18.31 7.40
C THR A 470 5.67 -18.39 8.92
N PRO A 471 4.45 -18.66 9.42
CA PRO A 471 4.23 -18.88 10.87
C PRO A 471 5.02 -20.04 11.45
N GLN A 472 5.38 -21.02 10.62
CA GLN A 472 6.19 -22.16 11.00
C GLN A 472 7.65 -21.77 11.27
N GLU A 473 8.16 -20.79 10.51
CA GLU A 473 9.54 -20.28 10.62
C GLU A 473 9.68 -19.19 11.69
N ASN A 474 8.61 -18.42 11.94
CA ASN A 474 8.63 -17.25 12.81
C ASN A 474 7.43 -17.23 13.80
N PRO A 475 7.20 -18.29 14.59
CA PRO A 475 6.02 -18.36 15.45
C PRO A 475 5.94 -17.21 16.47
N SER A 476 7.06 -16.83 17.09
CA SER A 476 7.08 -15.74 18.07
C SER A 476 6.77 -14.36 17.46
N GLY A 477 7.30 -14.06 16.26
CA GLY A 477 6.97 -12.80 15.58
C GLY A 477 5.47 -12.65 15.33
N TYR A 478 4.81 -13.74 14.94
CA TYR A 478 3.35 -13.77 14.76
C TYR A 478 2.60 -13.62 16.08
N ASP A 479 2.99 -14.32 17.13
CA ASP A 479 2.20 -14.45 18.35
C ASP A 479 2.46 -13.29 19.33
N ASP A 480 3.72 -12.87 19.53
CA ASP A 480 4.09 -11.81 20.48
C ASP A 480 3.60 -10.42 20.07
N ASN A 481 3.32 -10.22 18.77
CA ASN A 481 2.87 -8.94 18.24
C ASN A 481 1.38 -8.94 17.83
N SER A 482 0.68 -10.07 17.94
CA SER A 482 -0.75 -10.15 17.66
C SER A 482 -1.57 -9.59 18.83
N PRO A 483 -2.42 -8.56 18.62
CA PRO A 483 -3.19 -7.95 19.71
C PRO A 483 -4.14 -8.93 20.41
N ILE A 484 -4.60 -9.95 19.70
CA ILE A 484 -5.47 -10.99 20.28
C ILE A 484 -4.82 -11.70 21.48
N ASN A 485 -3.49 -11.75 21.54
CA ASN A 485 -2.72 -12.39 22.62
C ASN A 485 -2.45 -11.44 23.79
N HIS A 486 -2.95 -10.21 23.74
CA HIS A 486 -2.73 -9.16 24.75
C HIS A 486 -4.03 -8.57 25.30
N VAL A 487 -5.17 -9.21 25.06
CA VAL A 487 -6.51 -8.74 25.50
C VAL A 487 -6.61 -8.56 27.01
N ASP A 488 -5.88 -9.37 27.79
CA ASP A 488 -5.78 -9.27 29.26
C ASP A 488 -5.30 -7.89 29.73
N LYS A 489 -4.53 -7.19 28.90
CA LYS A 489 -3.98 -5.85 29.19
C LYS A 489 -4.96 -4.71 28.93
N LEU A 490 -6.13 -4.97 28.34
CA LEU A 490 -7.12 -3.92 28.08
C LEU A 490 -7.50 -3.17 29.35
N LYS A 491 -7.28 -1.86 29.33
CA LYS A 491 -7.70 -0.88 30.33
C LYS A 491 -8.18 0.37 29.59
N GLY A 492 -9.43 0.61 29.53
CA GLY A 492 -9.98 1.75 28.80
C GLY A 492 -11.02 1.32 27.78
N ASP A 493 -11.52 2.26 27.00
CA ASP A 493 -12.61 2.03 26.08
C ASP A 493 -12.09 1.47 24.75
N PHE A 494 -12.69 0.39 24.28
CA PHE A 494 -12.29 -0.26 23.03
C PHE A 494 -13.49 -0.49 22.12
N LEU A 495 -13.41 0.06 20.90
CA LEU A 495 -14.44 -0.10 19.87
C LEU A 495 -13.89 -0.89 18.69
N LEU A 496 -14.51 -2.04 18.40
CA LEU A 496 -14.27 -2.87 17.23
C LEU A 496 -15.35 -2.66 16.17
N ILE A 497 -14.95 -2.47 14.91
CA ILE A 497 -15.87 -2.31 13.78
C ILE A 497 -15.43 -3.20 12.62
N HIS A 498 -16.38 -3.91 11.97
CA HIS A 498 -16.05 -4.73 10.81
C HIS A 498 -17.21 -4.86 9.83
N GLY A 499 -16.90 -5.05 8.54
CA GLY A 499 -17.85 -5.48 7.54
C GLY A 499 -17.92 -7.00 7.48
N THR A 500 -19.13 -7.61 7.46
CA THR A 500 -19.23 -9.07 7.43
C THR A 500 -18.90 -9.69 6.07
N GLY A 501 -18.92 -8.89 5.01
CA GLY A 501 -18.53 -9.25 3.66
C GLY A 501 -17.12 -8.78 3.29
N ASP A 502 -16.23 -8.65 4.28
CA ASP A 502 -14.83 -8.29 4.08
C ASP A 502 -14.04 -9.52 3.61
N ASP A 503 -13.70 -9.54 2.32
CA ASP A 503 -12.96 -10.62 1.66
C ASP A 503 -11.43 -10.43 1.72
N ASN A 504 -10.98 -9.28 2.23
CA ASN A 504 -9.56 -8.94 2.43
C ASN A 504 -9.14 -9.28 3.87
N VAL A 505 -9.57 -8.49 4.85
CA VAL A 505 -9.40 -8.81 6.27
C VAL A 505 -10.68 -9.47 6.76
N HIS A 506 -10.73 -10.79 6.75
CA HIS A 506 -11.93 -11.53 7.10
C HIS A 506 -12.47 -11.13 8.48
N VAL A 507 -13.80 -11.02 8.61
CA VAL A 507 -14.48 -10.73 9.87
C VAL A 507 -14.10 -11.72 10.98
N GLN A 508 -13.56 -12.88 10.62
CA GLN A 508 -12.96 -13.86 11.55
C GLN A 508 -11.97 -13.18 12.51
N ASN A 509 -11.19 -12.20 12.06
CA ASN A 509 -10.26 -11.44 12.92
C ASN A 509 -10.99 -10.80 14.10
N THR A 510 -12.07 -10.08 13.82
CA THR A 510 -12.89 -9.45 14.87
C THR A 510 -13.61 -10.47 15.73
N MET A 511 -14.19 -11.52 15.14
CA MET A 511 -14.89 -12.56 15.92
C MET A 511 -13.97 -13.29 16.91
N ARG A 512 -12.73 -13.57 16.49
CA ARG A 512 -11.72 -14.18 17.36
C ARG A 512 -11.24 -13.23 18.46
N MET A 513 -11.14 -11.92 18.16
CA MET A 513 -10.81 -10.89 19.16
C MET A 513 -11.93 -10.74 20.18
N VAL A 514 -13.20 -10.70 19.73
CA VAL A 514 -14.39 -10.64 20.59
C VAL A 514 -14.39 -11.83 21.56
N GLU A 515 -14.20 -13.03 21.08
CA GLU A 515 -14.13 -14.23 21.93
C GLU A 515 -13.00 -14.14 22.95
N ALA A 516 -11.81 -13.72 22.54
CA ALA A 516 -10.66 -13.56 23.44
C ALA A 516 -10.92 -12.52 24.54
N LEU A 517 -11.55 -11.39 24.20
CA LEU A 517 -11.93 -10.34 25.16
C LEU A 517 -12.97 -10.84 26.17
N ILE A 518 -13.97 -11.60 25.71
CA ILE A 518 -14.99 -12.21 26.59
C ILE A 518 -14.33 -13.19 27.59
N GLN A 519 -13.46 -14.07 27.11
CA GLN A 519 -12.76 -15.04 27.96
C GLN A 519 -11.78 -14.37 28.95
N ALA A 520 -11.30 -13.15 28.62
CA ALA A 520 -10.47 -12.32 29.51
C ALA A 520 -11.30 -11.42 30.45
N ASP A 521 -12.63 -11.56 30.49
CA ASP A 521 -13.56 -10.74 31.29
C ASP A 521 -13.39 -9.24 31.04
N LYS A 522 -13.25 -8.85 29.74
CA LYS A 522 -13.11 -7.46 29.32
C LYS A 522 -14.42 -6.92 28.76
N GLN A 523 -14.74 -5.67 29.07
CA GLN A 523 -15.86 -4.94 28.48
C GLN A 523 -15.34 -4.13 27.29
N PHE A 524 -16.11 -4.10 26.21
CA PHE A 524 -15.79 -3.39 24.96
C PHE A 524 -17.07 -3.17 24.16
N GLU A 525 -16.98 -2.32 23.16
CA GLU A 525 -18.06 -2.08 22.20
C GLU A 525 -17.68 -2.64 20.84
N TRP A 526 -18.66 -3.04 20.05
CA TRP A 526 -18.43 -3.50 18.68
C TRP A 526 -19.62 -3.24 17.77
N MET A 527 -19.34 -3.12 16.44
CA MET A 527 -20.35 -2.92 15.42
C MET A 527 -20.01 -3.70 14.17
N LEU A 528 -20.96 -4.54 13.71
CA LEU A 528 -20.86 -5.22 12.42
C LEU A 528 -21.73 -4.52 11.37
N TYR A 529 -21.18 -4.40 10.16
CA TYR A 529 -21.89 -3.90 8.98
C TYR A 529 -22.18 -5.08 8.05
N PRO A 530 -23.44 -5.56 8.00
CA PRO A 530 -23.81 -6.72 7.20
C PRO A 530 -23.49 -6.52 5.71
N ASP A 531 -22.89 -7.54 5.08
CA ASP A 531 -22.52 -7.60 3.66
C ASP A 531 -21.64 -6.45 3.15
N LYS A 532 -20.95 -5.74 4.05
CA LYS A 532 -20.00 -4.69 3.66
C LYS A 532 -18.59 -5.27 3.59
N ASN A 533 -17.88 -4.89 2.53
CA ASN A 533 -16.50 -5.26 2.30
C ASN A 533 -15.53 -4.43 3.17
N HIS A 534 -14.23 -4.58 2.94
CA HIS A 534 -13.16 -3.90 3.69
C HIS A 534 -13.31 -2.36 3.78
N SER A 535 -13.91 -1.73 2.79
CA SER A 535 -14.11 -0.29 2.75
C SER A 535 -15.35 0.21 3.51
N ILE A 536 -16.27 -0.66 3.92
CA ILE A 536 -17.51 -0.36 4.66
C ILE A 536 -18.25 0.85 4.06
N TYR A 537 -18.75 0.73 2.82
CA TYR A 537 -19.42 1.83 2.14
C TYR A 537 -20.72 1.40 1.45
N GLY A 538 -21.43 2.37 0.86
CA GLY A 538 -22.68 2.20 0.11
C GLY A 538 -23.90 2.74 0.86
N GLY A 539 -24.76 3.48 0.15
CA GLY A 539 -25.90 4.17 0.75
C GLY A 539 -25.49 5.07 1.92
N ASN A 540 -26.17 4.91 3.05
CA ASN A 540 -25.89 5.67 4.28
C ASN A 540 -24.79 5.05 5.15
N THR A 541 -24.19 3.93 4.75
CA THR A 541 -23.27 3.14 5.60
C THR A 541 -22.09 3.98 6.09
N ARG A 542 -21.43 4.71 5.18
CA ARG A 542 -20.25 5.53 5.55
C ARG A 542 -20.60 6.68 6.49
N LEU A 543 -21.74 7.33 6.29
CA LEU A 543 -22.22 8.36 7.20
C LEU A 543 -22.51 7.77 8.58
N HIS A 544 -23.23 6.64 8.64
CA HIS A 544 -23.51 5.95 9.89
C HIS A 544 -22.22 5.56 10.61
N LEU A 545 -21.24 5.01 9.89
CA LEU A 545 -19.93 4.65 10.45
C LEU A 545 -19.27 5.85 11.14
N TYR A 546 -19.08 6.96 10.43
CA TYR A 546 -18.40 8.14 11.00
C TYR A 546 -19.19 8.80 12.16
N LEU A 547 -20.51 8.75 12.13
CA LEU A 547 -21.33 9.20 13.26
C LEU A 547 -21.18 8.25 14.46
N PHE A 548 -21.12 6.95 14.22
CA PHE A 548 -20.94 5.94 15.27
C PHE A 548 -19.55 6.06 15.93
N LEU A 549 -18.50 6.37 15.19
CA LEU A 549 -17.15 6.61 15.73
C LEU A 549 -17.10 7.75 16.76
N ILE A 550 -18.07 8.69 16.74
CA ILE A 550 -18.13 9.80 17.68
C ILE A 550 -18.66 9.35 19.04
N HIS A 551 -19.53 8.36 19.10
CA HIS A 551 -20.17 7.95 20.35
C HIS A 551 -19.17 7.53 21.42
N ILE A 552 -18.12 6.80 21.05
CA ILE A 552 -17.08 6.38 22.00
C ILE A 552 -16.12 7.52 22.34
N SER A 553 -15.90 8.47 21.42
CA SER A 553 -15.03 9.63 21.65
C SER A 553 -15.70 10.72 22.49
N GLU A 554 -17.03 10.70 22.61
CA GLU A 554 -17.83 11.60 23.44
C GLU A 554 -18.80 10.81 24.33
N PRO A 555 -18.36 10.25 25.46
CA PRO A 555 -19.28 9.64 26.42
C PRO A 555 -20.09 10.73 27.08
N THR A 556 -21.04 11.32 26.36
CA THR A 556 -21.95 12.32 26.82
C THR A 556 -23.36 11.79 26.71
N ARG A 557 -23.73 10.90 27.59
CA ARG A 557 -25.02 10.90 28.32
C ARG A 557 -25.04 9.69 29.23
N PRO A 558 -25.26 9.83 30.55
CA PRO A 558 -25.78 8.72 31.32
C PRO A 558 -27.15 8.39 30.73
N TYR A 559 -27.39 7.15 30.37
CA TYR A 559 -28.72 6.62 30.08
C TYR A 559 -29.57 6.71 31.34
#